data_d525057ff641200df83a24eec936c273
#
_entry.id   d525057ff641200df83a24eec936c273
#
_cell.length_a   1.000
_cell.length_b   1.000
_cell.length_c   1.000
_cell.angle_alpha   90.00
_cell.angle_beta   90.00
_cell.angle_gamma   90.00
#
_symmetry.space_group_name_H-M   'P 1'
#
loop_
_entity.id
_entity.type
_entity.pdbx_description
1 polymer ?
#
loop_
_entity_poly.entity_id
_entity_poly.type
_entity_poly.pdbx_seq_one_letter_code
_entity_poly.pdbx_strand_id
1 'polypeptide(L)'
;MISVLKTMDVWVQRILRYIAMTMFAVLGLLLLANISLRLVNDLIQFLLNHGFEGIGNFIQSVVTVNSFYWFDEIIELSFAALVFYGAAGLWCAKLHFSVGDWITPRIKNETLQHVYKLLILLISATFMAILFWYSLKLTMKTNQVTTAFQIKQWILYSCVPISSFIMLVYSIVDVIVEAKWFWEPKKAS
;
A
#
# COMPACT_ATOMS: atom_id res chain seq x y z
N MET A 1 4.07 -16.54 -26.31
CA MET A 1 4.61 -15.41 -25.53
C MET A 1 3.50 -14.53 -24.92
N ILE A 2 2.50 -14.08 -25.69
CA ILE A 2 1.38 -13.23 -25.18
C ILE A 2 0.53 -13.95 -24.12
N SER A 3 0.29 -15.26 -24.24
CA SER A 3 -0.47 -16.03 -23.23
C SER A 3 0.24 -16.12 -21.88
N VAL A 4 1.56 -16.30 -21.89
CA VAL A 4 2.37 -16.36 -20.66
C VAL A 4 2.37 -15.01 -19.93
N LEU A 5 2.49 -13.90 -20.67
CA LEU A 5 2.41 -12.55 -20.09
C LEU A 5 1.05 -12.28 -19.45
N LYS A 6 -0.05 -12.68 -20.08
CA LYS A 6 -1.41 -12.58 -19.49
C LYS A 6 -1.56 -13.42 -18.23
N THR A 7 -1.00 -14.63 -18.23
CA THR A 7 -1.05 -15.50 -17.05
C THR A 7 -0.25 -14.90 -15.89
N MET A 8 0.95 -14.39 -16.16
CA MET A 8 1.77 -13.70 -15.15
C MET A 8 1.05 -12.48 -14.57
N ASP A 9 0.42 -11.68 -15.40
CA ASP A 9 -0.34 -10.50 -14.99
C ASP A 9 -1.48 -10.88 -14.02
N VAL A 10 -2.29 -11.88 -14.36
CA VAL A 10 -3.36 -12.38 -13.48
C VAL A 10 -2.82 -12.90 -12.15
N TRP A 11 -1.68 -13.59 -12.16
CA TRP A 11 -1.06 -14.08 -10.93
C TRP A 11 -0.54 -12.94 -10.04
N VAL A 12 0.13 -11.95 -10.61
CA VAL A 12 0.62 -10.78 -9.87
C VAL A 12 -0.53 -10.02 -9.23
N GLN A 13 -1.59 -9.73 -9.98
CA GLN A 13 -2.80 -9.06 -9.45
C GLN A 13 -3.47 -9.87 -8.35
N ARG A 14 -3.54 -11.20 -8.50
CA ARG A 14 -4.13 -12.08 -7.50
C ARG A 14 -3.31 -12.09 -6.21
N ILE A 15 -1.98 -12.22 -6.31
CA ILE A 15 -1.08 -12.22 -5.15
C ILE A 15 -1.19 -10.88 -4.40
N LEU A 16 -1.10 -9.75 -5.10
CA LEU A 16 -1.21 -8.42 -4.49
C LEU A 16 -2.56 -8.23 -3.79
N ARG A 17 -3.64 -8.70 -4.40
CA ARG A 17 -4.98 -8.65 -3.81
C ARG A 17 -5.05 -9.48 -2.52
N TYR A 18 -4.53 -10.72 -2.52
CA TYR A 18 -4.52 -11.54 -1.31
C TYR A 18 -3.66 -10.93 -0.21
N ILE A 19 -2.49 -10.38 -0.54
CA ILE A 19 -1.64 -9.67 0.43
C ILE A 19 -2.41 -8.49 1.04
N ALA A 20 -3.02 -7.64 0.21
CA ALA A 20 -3.78 -6.49 0.67
C ALA A 20 -4.98 -6.90 1.55
N MET A 21 -5.73 -7.93 1.16
CA MET A 21 -6.86 -8.45 1.95
C MET A 21 -6.40 -9.01 3.30
N THR A 22 -5.32 -9.77 3.32
CA THR A 22 -4.75 -10.33 4.56
C THR A 22 -4.25 -9.21 5.48
N MET A 23 -3.52 -8.24 4.94
CA MET A 23 -3.05 -7.09 5.72
C MET A 23 -4.20 -6.26 6.27
N PHE A 24 -5.28 -6.07 5.50
CA PHE A 24 -6.47 -5.37 5.96
C PHE A 24 -7.16 -6.12 7.12
N ALA A 25 -7.32 -7.44 7.02
CA ALA A 25 -7.90 -8.25 8.07
C ALA A 25 -7.05 -8.23 9.35
N VAL A 26 -5.73 -8.40 9.22
CA VAL A 26 -4.78 -8.33 10.34
C VAL A 26 -4.83 -6.96 11.00
N LEU A 27 -4.78 -5.89 10.21
CA LEU A 27 -4.85 -4.52 10.72
C LEU A 27 -6.16 -4.27 11.47
N GLY A 28 -7.30 -4.70 10.91
CA GLY A 28 -8.61 -4.57 11.56
C GLY A 28 -8.68 -5.29 12.91
N LEU A 29 -8.16 -6.52 12.98
CA LEU A 29 -8.11 -7.29 14.23
C LEU A 29 -7.19 -6.65 15.27
N LEU A 30 -6.02 -6.17 14.84
CA LEU A 30 -5.06 -5.50 15.73
C LEU A 30 -5.63 -4.18 16.28
N LEU A 31 -6.26 -3.37 15.43
CA LEU A 31 -6.90 -2.14 15.86
C LEU A 31 -8.05 -2.42 16.85
N LEU A 32 -8.88 -3.42 16.56
CA LEU A 32 -9.96 -3.83 17.46
C LEU A 32 -9.40 -4.26 18.83
N ALA A 33 -8.37 -5.09 18.83
CA ALA A 33 -7.71 -5.54 20.06
C ALA A 33 -7.11 -4.35 20.84
N ASN A 34 -6.39 -3.45 20.16
CA ASN A 34 -5.76 -2.29 20.79
C ASN A 34 -6.81 -1.34 21.42
N ILE A 35 -7.88 -1.04 20.68
CA ILE A 35 -8.97 -0.21 21.19
C ILE A 35 -9.66 -0.88 22.39
N SER A 36 -9.94 -2.19 22.29
CA SER A 36 -10.57 -2.94 23.39
C SER A 36 -9.74 -2.91 24.67
N LEU A 37 -8.41 -3.07 24.54
CA LEU A 37 -7.50 -3.01 25.69
C LEU A 37 -7.42 -1.61 26.30
N ARG A 38 -7.44 -0.55 25.48
CA ARG A 38 -7.48 0.83 25.97
C ARG A 38 -8.79 1.09 26.74
N LEU A 39 -9.94 0.66 26.22
CA LEU A 39 -11.22 0.81 26.89
C LEU A 39 -11.26 0.06 28.23
N VAL A 40 -10.71 -1.16 28.30
CA VAL A 40 -10.60 -1.91 29.56
C VAL A 40 -9.73 -1.16 30.56
N ASN A 41 -8.60 -0.61 30.12
CA ASN A 41 -7.72 0.17 31.01
C ASN A 41 -8.42 1.42 31.54
N ASP A 42 -9.13 2.16 30.67
CA ASP A 42 -9.89 3.35 31.07
C ASP A 42 -11.01 2.99 32.05
N LEU A 43 -11.68 1.85 31.86
CA LEU A 43 -12.68 1.33 32.79
C LEU A 43 -12.07 1.00 34.16
N ILE A 44 -10.88 0.35 34.18
CA ILE A 44 -10.16 0.06 35.44
C ILE A 44 -9.84 1.37 36.19
N GLN A 45 -9.30 2.37 35.49
CA GLN A 45 -8.96 3.67 36.08
C GLN A 45 -10.23 4.38 36.62
N PHE A 46 -11.33 4.31 35.88
CA PHE A 46 -12.60 4.87 36.31
C PHE A 46 -13.11 4.19 37.60
N LEU A 47 -13.06 2.87 37.68
CA LEU A 47 -13.48 2.11 38.86
C LEU A 47 -12.63 2.41 40.09
N LEU A 48 -11.32 2.46 39.94
CA LEU A 48 -10.38 2.81 41.01
C LEU A 48 -10.63 4.22 41.55
N ASN A 49 -10.86 5.18 40.68
CA ASN A 49 -11.10 6.57 41.07
C ASN A 49 -12.44 6.81 41.74
N HIS A 50 -13.42 5.91 41.55
CA HIS A 50 -14.75 6.01 42.17
C HIS A 50 -14.95 5.09 43.40
N GLY A 51 -13.88 4.54 43.96
CA GLY A 51 -13.90 3.77 45.21
C GLY A 51 -14.25 2.29 45.06
N PHE A 52 -14.35 1.77 43.84
CA PHE A 52 -14.56 0.34 43.55
C PHE A 52 -13.24 -0.44 43.47
N GLU A 53 -12.35 -0.23 44.44
CA GLU A 53 -10.98 -0.79 44.43
C GLU A 53 -10.96 -2.33 44.30
N GLY A 54 -11.91 -3.04 44.93
CA GLY A 54 -11.94 -4.50 44.84
C GLY A 54 -12.19 -5.03 43.44
N ILE A 55 -13.10 -4.39 42.70
CA ILE A 55 -13.44 -4.77 41.32
C ILE A 55 -12.32 -4.33 40.36
N GLY A 56 -11.83 -3.10 40.54
CA GLY A 56 -10.72 -2.58 39.74
C GLY A 56 -9.45 -3.46 39.81
N ASN A 57 -9.04 -3.83 41.03
CA ASN A 57 -7.90 -4.70 41.28
C ASN A 57 -8.10 -6.13 40.75
N PHE A 58 -9.30 -6.68 40.82
CA PHE A 58 -9.62 -7.98 40.24
C PHE A 58 -9.49 -7.96 38.72
N ILE A 59 -10.05 -6.96 38.03
CA ILE A 59 -9.93 -6.85 36.58
C ILE A 59 -8.47 -6.63 36.20
N GLN A 60 -7.73 -5.81 36.93
CA GLN A 60 -6.31 -5.56 36.71
C GLN A 60 -5.44 -6.82 36.89
N SER A 61 -5.81 -7.73 37.81
CA SER A 61 -5.11 -8.99 37.99
C SER A 61 -5.36 -10.00 36.88
N VAL A 62 -6.53 -9.94 36.24
CA VAL A 62 -6.90 -10.81 35.12
C VAL A 62 -6.36 -10.25 33.79
N VAL A 63 -6.48 -8.95 33.61
CA VAL A 63 -5.98 -8.24 32.42
C VAL A 63 -4.70 -7.49 32.80
N THR A 64 -3.56 -8.15 32.64
CA THR A 64 -2.26 -7.50 32.81
C THR A 64 -2.07 -6.53 31.66
N VAL A 65 -2.53 -5.29 31.82
CA VAL A 65 -2.38 -4.22 30.83
C VAL A 65 -0.95 -3.69 30.91
N ASN A 66 0.01 -4.53 30.57
CA ASN A 66 1.33 -4.04 30.27
C ASN A 66 1.22 -3.26 28.95
N SER A 67 1.76 -2.06 28.95
CA SER A 67 1.81 -1.19 27.78
C SER A 67 2.26 -1.96 26.53
N PHE A 68 1.31 -2.23 25.65
CA PHE A 68 1.54 -3.00 24.44
C PHE A 68 2.14 -2.08 23.36
N TYR A 69 3.32 -1.49 23.62
CA TYR A 69 4.03 -0.66 22.64
C TYR A 69 4.31 -1.41 21.33
N TRP A 70 4.39 -2.74 21.37
CA TRP A 70 4.58 -3.55 20.18
C TRP A 70 3.35 -3.58 19.24
N PHE A 71 2.13 -3.32 19.75
CA PHE A 71 0.94 -3.21 18.89
C PHE A 71 1.08 -2.06 17.90
N ASP A 72 1.55 -0.92 18.37
CA ASP A 72 1.68 0.26 17.51
C ASP A 72 2.69 0.01 16.38
N GLU A 73 3.79 -0.70 16.64
CA GLU A 73 4.77 -1.06 15.60
C GLU A 73 4.18 -2.02 14.55
N ILE A 74 3.38 -3.02 14.97
CA ILE A 74 2.75 -3.96 14.03
C ILE A 74 1.64 -3.27 13.23
N ILE A 75 0.88 -2.37 13.86
CA ILE A 75 -0.16 -1.58 13.19
C ILE A 75 0.48 -0.70 12.11
N GLU A 76 1.57 0.01 12.43
CA GLU A 76 2.30 0.86 11.49
C GLU A 76 2.81 0.04 10.29
N LEU A 77 3.43 -1.12 10.55
CA LEU A 77 3.92 -2.03 9.52
C LEU A 77 2.79 -2.53 8.62
N SER A 78 1.70 -3.01 9.23
CA SER A 78 0.56 -3.57 8.51
C SER A 78 -0.14 -2.50 7.67
N PHE A 79 -0.24 -1.28 8.21
CA PHE A 79 -0.82 -0.15 7.50
C PHE A 79 0.02 0.27 6.30
N ALA A 80 1.34 0.41 6.49
CA ALA A 80 2.25 0.74 5.39
C ALA A 80 2.19 -0.33 4.28
N ALA A 81 2.25 -1.62 4.65
CA ALA A 81 2.15 -2.71 3.71
C ALA A 81 0.80 -2.71 2.96
N LEU A 82 -0.32 -2.50 3.67
CA LEU A 82 -1.65 -2.40 3.07
C LEU A 82 -1.73 -1.28 2.04
N VAL A 83 -1.25 -0.09 2.39
CA VAL A 83 -1.30 1.08 1.50
C VAL A 83 -0.48 0.84 0.23
N PHE A 84 0.77 0.41 0.38
CA PHE A 84 1.67 0.27 -0.77
C PHE A 84 1.35 -0.95 -1.65
N TYR A 85 1.07 -2.12 -1.08
CA TYR A 85 0.67 -3.29 -1.87
C TYR A 85 -0.75 -3.14 -2.43
N GLY A 86 -1.66 -2.48 -1.69
CA GLY A 86 -2.99 -2.14 -2.17
C GLY A 86 -2.93 -1.18 -3.36
N ALA A 87 -2.12 -0.12 -3.28
CA ALA A 87 -1.90 0.81 -4.39
C ALA A 87 -1.30 0.10 -5.62
N ALA A 88 -0.30 -0.78 -5.42
CA ALA A 88 0.26 -1.57 -6.51
C ALA A 88 -0.78 -2.50 -7.14
N GLY A 89 -1.64 -3.13 -6.34
CA GLY A 89 -2.72 -3.98 -6.84
C GLY A 89 -3.74 -3.21 -7.69
N LEU A 90 -4.14 -2.01 -7.25
CA LEU A 90 -5.03 -1.14 -8.02
C LEU A 90 -4.35 -0.62 -9.29
N TRP A 91 -3.05 -0.32 -9.23
CA TRP A 91 -2.28 0.10 -10.40
C TRP A 91 -2.22 -0.98 -11.47
N CYS A 92 -1.86 -2.21 -11.09
CA CYS A 92 -1.82 -3.35 -12.00
C CYS A 92 -3.20 -3.66 -12.62
N ALA A 93 -4.27 -3.51 -11.84
CA ALA A 93 -5.65 -3.71 -12.30
C ALA A 93 -6.20 -2.53 -13.12
N LYS A 94 -5.44 -1.44 -13.28
CA LYS A 94 -5.88 -0.19 -13.94
C LYS A 94 -7.14 0.42 -13.30
N LEU A 95 -7.34 0.18 -12.01
CA LEU A 95 -8.45 0.69 -11.22
C LEU A 95 -8.09 1.95 -10.42
N HIS A 96 -6.87 2.45 -10.60
CA HIS A 96 -6.47 3.72 -9.99
C HIS A 96 -7.11 4.89 -10.73
N PHE A 97 -7.46 5.92 -9.98
CA PHE A 97 -8.03 7.13 -10.54
C PHE A 97 -6.97 7.86 -11.39
N SER A 98 -7.28 8.10 -12.67
CA SER A 98 -6.43 8.86 -13.58
C SER A 98 -7.16 10.13 -14.04
N VAL A 99 -6.50 11.28 -13.91
CA VAL A 99 -7.00 12.55 -14.46
C VAL A 99 -7.18 12.46 -15.98
N GLY A 100 -6.35 11.62 -16.63
CA GLY A 100 -6.44 11.33 -18.06
C GLY A 100 -7.80 10.76 -18.48
N ASP A 101 -8.37 9.88 -17.70
CA ASP A 101 -9.65 9.22 -18.01
C ASP A 101 -10.82 10.19 -18.01
N TRP A 102 -10.70 11.32 -17.32
CA TRP A 102 -11.74 12.35 -17.26
C TRP A 102 -11.63 13.39 -18.38
N ILE A 103 -10.43 13.71 -18.81
CA ILE A 103 -10.14 14.73 -19.82
C ILE A 103 -10.13 14.15 -21.23
N THR A 104 -9.59 12.96 -21.42
CA THR A 104 -9.43 12.29 -22.71
C THR A 104 -10.73 12.24 -23.54
N PRO A 105 -11.91 11.90 -22.99
CA PRO A 105 -13.15 11.85 -23.79
C PRO A 105 -13.62 13.21 -24.30
N ARG A 106 -13.11 14.32 -23.72
CA ARG A 106 -13.48 15.68 -24.11
C ARG A 106 -12.66 16.22 -25.29
N ILE A 107 -11.55 15.56 -25.61
CA ILE A 107 -10.69 15.93 -26.72
C ILE A 107 -11.21 15.28 -27.99
N LYS A 108 -11.65 16.09 -28.98
CA LYS A 108 -12.23 15.60 -30.24
C LYS A 108 -11.20 15.01 -31.22
N ASN A 109 -9.93 15.37 -31.08
CA ASN A 109 -8.87 14.95 -31.99
C ASN A 109 -8.18 13.70 -31.43
N GLU A 110 -8.27 12.56 -32.14
CA GLU A 110 -7.68 11.28 -31.73
C GLU A 110 -6.18 11.39 -31.48
N THR A 111 -5.44 12.04 -32.36
CA THR A 111 -3.99 12.21 -32.19
C THR A 111 -3.66 12.98 -30.91
N LEU A 112 -4.44 14.01 -30.59
CA LEU A 112 -4.24 14.80 -29.38
C LEU A 112 -4.61 14.00 -28.12
N GLN A 113 -5.60 13.10 -28.20
CA GLN A 113 -5.93 12.18 -27.11
C GLN A 113 -4.74 11.26 -26.78
N HIS A 114 -4.14 10.64 -27.79
CA HIS A 114 -2.99 9.75 -27.60
C HIS A 114 -1.74 10.47 -27.10
N VAL A 115 -1.48 11.68 -27.59
CA VAL A 115 -0.37 12.53 -27.10
C VAL A 115 -0.59 12.88 -25.62
N TYR A 116 -1.80 13.30 -25.26
CA TYR A 116 -2.13 13.64 -23.87
C TYR A 116 -2.02 12.44 -22.94
N LYS A 117 -2.53 11.28 -23.36
CA LYS A 117 -2.40 10.00 -22.63
C LYS A 117 -0.95 9.61 -22.42
N LEU A 118 -0.14 9.67 -23.48
CA LEU A 118 1.28 9.36 -23.42
C LEU A 118 2.02 10.29 -22.45
N LEU A 119 1.69 11.58 -22.44
CA LEU A 119 2.27 12.55 -21.53
C LEU A 119 1.97 12.20 -20.06
N ILE A 120 0.71 11.88 -19.75
CA ILE A 120 0.33 11.45 -18.38
C ILE A 120 1.05 10.18 -17.98
N LEU A 121 1.13 9.19 -18.87
CA LEU A 121 1.83 7.93 -18.60
C LEU A 121 3.33 8.15 -18.36
N LEU A 122 3.97 9.07 -19.10
CA LEU A 122 5.37 9.43 -18.89
C LEU A 122 5.59 10.12 -17.54
N ILE A 123 4.72 11.06 -17.16
CA ILE A 123 4.79 11.72 -15.85
C ILE A 123 4.63 10.67 -14.73
N SER A 124 3.67 9.77 -14.85
CA SER A 124 3.43 8.71 -13.89
C SER A 124 4.62 7.75 -13.79
N ALA A 125 5.18 7.31 -14.91
CA ALA A 125 6.36 6.45 -14.94
C ALA A 125 7.58 7.13 -14.31
N THR A 126 7.79 8.41 -14.58
CA THR A 126 8.87 9.20 -13.98
C THR A 126 8.70 9.30 -12.47
N PHE A 127 7.48 9.57 -12.00
CA PHE A 127 7.18 9.60 -10.57
C PHE A 127 7.47 8.25 -9.89
N MET A 128 7.03 7.14 -10.49
CA MET A 128 7.29 5.80 -9.96
C MET A 128 8.79 5.44 -9.96
N ALA A 129 9.54 5.89 -10.96
CA ALA A 129 10.99 5.70 -11.00
C ALA A 129 11.70 6.46 -9.87
N ILE A 130 11.30 7.71 -9.63
CA ILE A 130 11.82 8.53 -8.54
C ILE A 130 11.47 7.88 -7.19
N LEU A 131 10.22 7.48 -7.01
CA LEU A 131 9.75 6.83 -5.77
C LEU A 131 10.53 5.54 -5.51
N PHE A 132 10.72 4.70 -6.52
CA PHE A 132 11.51 3.48 -6.42
C PHE A 132 12.95 3.76 -6.01
N TRP A 133 13.62 4.70 -6.67
CA TRP A 133 15.02 5.02 -6.42
C TRP A 133 15.24 5.53 -5.00
N TYR A 134 14.43 6.49 -4.56
CA TYR A 134 14.59 7.09 -3.23
C TYR A 134 14.17 6.14 -2.11
N SER A 135 13.11 5.36 -2.30
CA SER A 135 12.69 4.35 -1.32
C SER A 135 13.72 3.24 -1.17
N LEU A 136 14.31 2.77 -2.28
CA LEU A 136 15.39 1.79 -2.24
C LEU A 136 16.61 2.34 -1.47
N LYS A 137 17.02 3.57 -1.79
CA LYS A 137 18.14 4.24 -1.11
C LYS A 137 17.87 4.43 0.39
N LEU A 138 16.65 4.79 0.77
CA LEU A 138 16.23 4.91 2.17
C LEU A 138 16.32 3.55 2.88
N THR A 139 15.72 2.52 2.30
CA THR A 139 15.70 1.17 2.85
C THR A 139 17.10 0.62 3.06
N MET A 140 18.01 0.82 2.10
CA MET A 140 19.40 0.35 2.19
C MET A 140 20.25 1.13 3.22
N LYS A 141 19.93 2.40 3.48
CA LYS A 141 20.67 3.24 4.45
C LYS A 141 20.17 3.11 5.88
N THR A 142 18.97 2.60 6.08
CA THR A 142 18.36 2.51 7.40
C THR A 142 18.97 1.36 8.20
N ASN A 143 19.74 1.71 9.25
CA ASN A 143 20.33 0.75 10.21
C ASN A 143 19.58 0.75 11.55
N GLN A 144 18.47 1.47 11.65
CA GLN A 144 17.68 1.56 12.87
C GLN A 144 16.95 0.24 13.13
N VAL A 145 16.64 0.00 14.40
CA VAL A 145 15.82 -1.12 14.86
C VAL A 145 14.57 -0.55 15.53
N THR A 146 13.48 -1.31 15.48
CA THR A 146 12.22 -0.95 16.16
C THR A 146 12.41 -1.07 17.67
N THR A 147 11.63 -0.28 18.42
CA THR A 147 11.80 -0.16 19.88
C THR A 147 11.32 -1.38 20.63
N ALA A 148 10.23 -2.02 20.20
CA ALA A 148 9.63 -3.14 20.91
C ALA A 148 10.20 -4.50 20.46
N PHE A 149 10.25 -4.74 19.15
CA PHE A 149 10.72 -6.03 18.61
C PHE A 149 12.19 -6.07 18.24
N GLN A 150 12.89 -4.94 18.25
CA GLN A 150 14.27 -4.81 17.77
C GLN A 150 14.46 -5.37 16.33
N ILE A 151 13.40 -5.31 15.53
CA ILE A 151 13.43 -5.71 14.12
C ILE A 151 14.10 -4.57 13.34
N LYS A 152 14.93 -4.92 12.39
CA LYS A 152 15.58 -3.94 11.52
C LYS A 152 14.52 -3.21 10.69
N GLN A 153 14.48 -1.90 10.77
CA GLN A 153 13.47 -1.07 10.09
C GLN A 153 13.50 -1.18 8.56
N TRP A 154 14.62 -1.64 7.97
CA TRP A 154 14.65 -1.87 6.53
C TRP A 154 13.61 -2.92 6.07
N ILE A 155 13.21 -3.86 6.96
CA ILE A 155 12.15 -4.84 6.67
C ILE A 155 10.79 -4.12 6.52
N LEU A 156 10.51 -3.17 7.41
CA LEU A 156 9.28 -2.35 7.36
C LEU A 156 9.24 -1.51 6.08
N TYR A 157 10.35 -0.86 5.76
CA TYR A 157 10.42 0.02 4.60
C TYR A 157 10.49 -0.72 3.27
N SER A 158 10.80 -2.04 3.26
CA SER A 158 10.91 -2.84 2.03
C SER A 158 9.62 -2.92 1.21
N CYS A 159 8.44 -2.74 1.84
CA CYS A 159 7.17 -2.72 1.13
C CYS A 159 7.10 -1.57 0.11
N VAL A 160 7.75 -0.44 0.37
CA VAL A 160 7.74 0.74 -0.51
C VAL A 160 8.52 0.49 -1.82
N PRO A 161 9.81 0.09 -1.80
CA PRO A 161 10.54 -0.18 -3.03
C PRO A 161 9.99 -1.39 -3.81
N ILE A 162 9.47 -2.43 -3.13
CA ILE A 162 8.90 -3.59 -3.82
C ILE A 162 7.63 -3.18 -4.60
N SER A 163 6.70 -2.48 -3.96
CA SER A 163 5.47 -2.04 -4.60
C SER A 163 5.72 -1.00 -5.70
N SER A 164 6.61 -0.02 -5.45
CA SER A 164 6.96 0.98 -6.45
C SER A 164 7.70 0.38 -7.66
N PHE A 165 8.51 -0.66 -7.47
CA PHE A 165 9.09 -1.41 -8.58
C PHE A 165 8.02 -2.08 -9.44
N ILE A 166 7.04 -2.75 -8.83
CA ILE A 166 5.93 -3.36 -9.56
C ILE A 166 5.18 -2.30 -10.36
N MET A 167 4.79 -1.18 -9.71
CA MET A 167 4.09 -0.08 -10.38
C MET A 167 4.92 0.52 -11.53
N LEU A 168 6.24 0.66 -11.36
CA LEU A 168 7.15 1.14 -12.40
C LEU A 168 7.16 0.23 -13.62
N VAL A 169 7.27 -1.09 -13.43
CA VAL A 169 7.26 -2.06 -14.53
C VAL A 169 5.96 -1.96 -15.34
N TYR A 170 4.81 -1.89 -14.66
CA TYR A 170 3.51 -1.73 -15.34
C TYR A 170 3.40 -0.38 -16.05
N SER A 171 3.89 0.71 -15.44
CA SER A 171 3.91 2.03 -16.08
C SER A 171 4.77 2.05 -17.35
N ILE A 172 5.93 1.38 -17.34
CA ILE A 172 6.78 1.27 -18.55
C ILE A 172 6.07 0.49 -19.64
N VAL A 173 5.40 -0.62 -19.29
CA VAL A 173 4.63 -1.41 -20.25
C VAL A 173 3.50 -0.57 -20.86
N ASP A 174 2.77 0.20 -20.05
CA ASP A 174 1.69 1.07 -20.54
C ASP A 174 2.21 2.18 -21.47
N VAL A 175 3.38 2.79 -21.16
CA VAL A 175 4.04 3.75 -22.04
C VAL A 175 4.42 3.11 -23.38
N ILE A 176 4.98 1.91 -23.36
CA ILE A 176 5.38 1.20 -24.59
C ILE A 176 4.14 0.85 -25.45
N VAL A 177 3.08 0.40 -24.82
CA VAL A 177 1.82 0.04 -25.52
C VAL A 177 1.21 1.28 -26.18
N GLU A 178 1.14 2.41 -25.47
CA GLU A 178 0.59 3.65 -26.01
C GLU A 178 1.50 4.26 -27.10
N ALA A 179 2.82 4.16 -26.93
CA ALA A 179 3.79 4.64 -27.93
C ALA A 179 3.70 3.85 -29.26
N LYS A 180 3.40 2.56 -29.22
CA LYS A 180 3.23 1.74 -30.43
C LYS A 180 2.14 2.25 -31.36
N TRP A 181 1.10 2.89 -30.83
CA TRP A 181 0.04 3.49 -31.65
C TRP A 181 0.58 4.53 -32.65
N PHE A 182 1.65 5.23 -32.31
CA PHE A 182 2.31 6.20 -33.21
C PHE A 182 3.15 5.56 -34.30
N TRP A 183 3.55 4.30 -34.11
CA TRP A 183 4.43 3.57 -35.03
C TRP A 183 3.67 2.61 -35.95
N GLU A 184 2.44 2.25 -35.61
CA GLU A 184 1.61 1.45 -36.50
C GLU A 184 1.07 2.33 -37.62
N PRO A 185 1.30 1.94 -38.92
CA PRO A 185 0.78 2.71 -40.04
C PRO A 185 -0.76 2.69 -39.95
N LYS A 186 -1.37 3.89 -39.90
CA LYS A 186 -2.82 4.04 -40.00
C LYS A 186 -3.28 3.28 -41.23
N LYS A 187 -3.97 2.14 -41.05
CA LYS A 187 -4.70 1.51 -42.16
C LYS A 187 -5.72 2.56 -42.63
N ALA A 188 -5.45 3.12 -43.81
CA ALA A 188 -6.40 4.00 -44.49
C ALA A 188 -7.68 3.17 -44.71
N SER A 189 -8.76 3.59 -44.02
CA SER A 189 -10.13 3.14 -44.31
C SER A 189 -10.72 4.01 -45.38
#